data_2b1a42fcc36995c22ced77ae4ac25907
#
_entry.id   2b1a42fcc36995c22ced77ae4ac25907
#
_cell.length_a   1.000
_cell.length_b   1.000
_cell.length_c   1.000
_cell.angle_alpha   90.00
_cell.angle_beta   90.00
_cell.angle_gamma   90.00
#
_symmetry.space_group_name_H-M   'P 1'
#
loop_
_entity.id
_entity.type
_entity.pdbx_description
1 polymer ?
#
loop_
_entity_poly.entity_id
_entity_poly.type
_entity_poly.pdbx_seq_one_letter_code
_entity_poly.pdbx_strand_id
1 'polypeptide(L)'
;VQGAEPLFFLDYFACGKLHIKIASEVIKGIARGCEMSGAALIGGETAEMPEMYRDDEYDLAGFCVGVVDRSKLITGEQIQPNNTIIGIASSGPHSNGYSLIRKVLENYQVEDNLKHTKIRTLLEPTKIYVRSIQKLMEEIQINGMAHITGGGITENLPRILNSNLKAQIKINSWEQDPIFEWLATNGNIADSEMKKTFNCGIGIILIVDEKDAN
;
A
#
# COMPACT_ATOMS: atom_id res chain seq x y z
N VAL A 1 -4.74 -9.25 -3.44
CA VAL A 1 -5.80 -9.49 -2.42
C VAL A 1 -6.83 -10.52 -2.83
N GLN A 2 -6.88 -10.92 -4.10
CA GLN A 2 -7.78 -11.95 -4.61
C GLN A 2 -7.07 -13.29 -4.88
N GLY A 3 -5.78 -13.39 -4.54
CA GLY A 3 -5.00 -14.61 -4.73
C GLY A 3 -4.45 -14.81 -6.15
N ALA A 4 -4.51 -13.79 -7.00
CA ALA A 4 -4.01 -13.88 -8.36
C ALA A 4 -2.48 -13.90 -8.42
N GLU A 5 -1.94 -14.68 -9.34
CA GLU A 5 -0.54 -14.65 -9.74
C GLU A 5 -0.32 -13.48 -10.72
N PRO A 6 0.58 -12.54 -10.43
CA PRO A 6 0.92 -11.47 -11.37
C PRO A 6 1.61 -12.04 -12.62
N LEU A 7 1.16 -11.64 -13.80
CA LEU A 7 1.76 -12.05 -15.06
C LEU A 7 2.63 -10.96 -15.65
N PHE A 8 2.06 -9.78 -15.83
CA PHE A 8 2.77 -8.67 -16.43
C PHE A 8 2.24 -7.31 -15.98
N PHE A 9 3.08 -6.32 -16.18
CA PHE A 9 2.83 -4.92 -15.89
C PHE A 9 3.08 -4.06 -17.14
N LEU A 10 2.24 -3.07 -17.34
CA LEU A 10 2.37 -2.02 -18.34
C LEU A 10 2.46 -0.69 -17.62
N ASP A 11 3.51 0.09 -17.86
CA ASP A 11 3.69 1.40 -17.26
C ASP A 11 3.19 2.54 -18.17
N TYR A 12 2.90 3.66 -17.55
CA TYR A 12 2.63 4.91 -18.21
C TYR A 12 3.41 6.03 -17.52
N PHE A 13 4.24 6.72 -18.28
CA PHE A 13 5.01 7.86 -17.84
C PHE A 13 4.62 9.07 -18.67
N ALA A 14 3.95 10.07 -18.08
CA ALA A 14 3.63 11.33 -18.73
C ALA A 14 4.42 12.47 -18.09
N CYS A 15 4.89 13.42 -18.86
CA CYS A 15 5.66 14.56 -18.37
C CYS A 15 5.45 15.83 -19.23
N GLY A 16 5.76 17.00 -18.67
CA GLY A 16 5.78 18.24 -19.45
C GLY A 16 6.96 18.26 -20.44
N LYS A 17 8.14 17.87 -19.95
CA LYS A 17 9.35 17.71 -20.74
C LYS A 17 10.12 16.46 -20.30
N LEU A 18 10.57 15.68 -21.28
CA LEU A 18 11.26 14.42 -20.98
C LEU A 18 12.70 14.68 -20.51
N HIS A 19 12.95 14.39 -19.26
CA HIS A 19 14.27 14.35 -18.65
C HIS A 19 14.76 12.91 -18.58
N ILE A 20 15.61 12.48 -19.50
CA ILE A 20 16.05 11.09 -19.66
C ILE A 20 16.58 10.48 -18.37
N LYS A 21 17.35 11.24 -17.56
CA LYS A 21 17.87 10.74 -16.28
C LYS A 21 16.75 10.41 -15.29
N ILE A 22 15.75 11.29 -15.15
CA ILE A 22 14.60 11.10 -14.26
C ILE A 22 13.77 9.91 -14.73
N ALA A 23 13.38 9.90 -15.99
CA ALA A 23 12.60 8.81 -16.59
C ALA A 23 13.31 7.46 -16.43
N SER A 24 14.63 7.41 -16.68
CA SER A 24 15.42 6.19 -16.49
C SER A 24 15.38 5.67 -15.06
N GLU A 25 15.52 6.54 -14.05
CA GLU A 25 15.45 6.12 -12.64
C GLU A 25 14.04 5.68 -12.25
N VAL A 26 13.00 6.34 -12.74
CA VAL A 26 11.61 5.94 -12.50
C VAL A 26 11.34 4.55 -13.10
N ILE A 27 11.72 4.33 -14.37
CA ILE A 27 11.52 3.03 -15.04
C ILE A 27 12.32 1.91 -14.36
N LYS A 28 13.53 2.20 -13.88
CA LYS A 28 14.28 1.23 -13.05
C LYS A 28 13.54 0.88 -11.76
N GLY A 29 12.91 1.85 -11.11
CA GLY A 29 12.07 1.63 -9.95
C GLY A 29 10.86 0.74 -10.25
N ILE A 30 10.18 1.00 -11.37
CA ILE A 30 9.06 0.17 -11.84
C ILE A 30 9.54 -1.26 -12.16
N ALA A 31 10.64 -1.41 -12.89
CA ALA A 31 11.23 -2.72 -13.21
C ALA A 31 11.59 -3.49 -11.93
N ARG A 32 12.14 -2.81 -10.92
CA ARG A 32 12.43 -3.43 -9.62
C ARG A 32 11.16 -3.90 -8.90
N GLY A 33 10.10 -3.12 -8.93
CA GLY A 33 8.79 -3.51 -8.40
C GLY A 33 8.22 -4.75 -9.10
N CYS A 34 8.33 -4.80 -10.42
CA CYS A 34 7.94 -5.95 -11.23
C CYS A 34 8.76 -7.20 -10.87
N GLU A 35 10.08 -7.07 -10.76
CA GLU A 35 10.97 -8.17 -10.34
C GLU A 35 10.59 -8.71 -8.94
N MET A 36 10.32 -7.81 -7.98
CA MET A 36 9.93 -8.19 -6.62
C MET A 36 8.57 -8.88 -6.57
N SER A 37 7.63 -8.48 -7.42
CA SER A 37 6.30 -9.09 -7.50
C SER A 37 6.23 -10.34 -8.38
N GLY A 38 7.27 -10.61 -9.19
CA GLY A 38 7.26 -11.71 -10.15
C GLY A 38 6.53 -11.38 -11.46
N ALA A 39 6.11 -10.14 -11.67
CA ALA A 39 5.49 -9.68 -12.91
C ALA A 39 6.54 -9.34 -13.98
N ALA A 40 6.25 -9.59 -15.25
CA ALA A 40 7.08 -9.13 -16.34
C ALA A 40 6.73 -7.68 -16.72
N LEU A 41 7.70 -6.77 -16.77
CA LEU A 41 7.50 -5.46 -17.39
C LEU A 41 7.58 -5.64 -18.91
N ILE A 42 6.45 -5.64 -19.59
CA ILE A 42 6.38 -6.01 -21.02
C ILE A 42 6.25 -4.82 -21.95
N GLY A 43 6.01 -3.63 -21.42
CA GLY A 43 5.86 -2.41 -22.20
C GLY A 43 5.15 -1.32 -21.42
N GLY A 44 4.73 -0.32 -22.14
CA GLY A 44 4.04 0.83 -21.59
C GLY A 44 4.02 1.98 -22.59
N GLU A 45 3.87 3.19 -22.10
CA GLU A 45 3.87 4.41 -22.90
C GLU A 45 4.63 5.51 -22.19
N THR A 46 5.40 6.28 -22.95
CA THR A 46 6.04 7.52 -22.49
C THR A 46 5.50 8.67 -23.30
N ALA A 47 4.78 9.59 -22.66
CA ALA A 47 4.15 10.74 -23.31
C ALA A 47 4.77 12.05 -22.85
N GLU A 48 5.25 12.87 -23.79
CA GLU A 48 5.61 14.26 -23.54
C GLU A 48 4.39 15.15 -23.85
N MET A 49 3.86 15.82 -22.85
CA MET A 49 2.60 16.56 -22.91
C MET A 49 2.82 17.99 -22.41
N PRO A 50 3.48 18.86 -23.20
CA PRO A 50 3.70 20.25 -22.85
C PRO A 50 2.36 20.97 -22.65
N GLU A 51 2.33 21.93 -21.75
CA GLU A 51 1.14 22.68 -21.31
C GLU A 51 0.14 21.91 -20.44
N MET A 52 0.12 20.57 -20.49
CA MET A 52 -0.67 19.76 -19.57
C MET A 52 0.07 19.54 -18.25
N TYR A 53 1.37 19.30 -18.32
CA TYR A 53 2.28 19.25 -17.17
C TYR A 53 3.35 20.34 -17.31
N ARG A 54 3.88 20.83 -16.19
CA ARG A 54 5.05 21.70 -16.21
C ARG A 54 6.30 20.91 -16.59
N ASP A 55 7.34 21.61 -17.03
CA ASP A 55 8.57 20.99 -17.52
C ASP A 55 9.26 20.05 -16.51
N ASP A 56 9.08 20.31 -15.21
CA ASP A 56 9.67 19.55 -14.11
C ASP A 56 8.68 18.55 -13.47
N GLU A 57 7.46 18.45 -13.99
CA GLU A 57 6.43 17.55 -13.46
C GLU A 57 6.29 16.30 -14.34
N TYR A 58 5.98 15.19 -13.68
CA TYR A 58 5.58 13.96 -14.34
C TYR A 58 4.48 13.24 -13.56
N ASP A 59 3.75 12.40 -14.25
CA ASP A 59 2.68 11.57 -13.72
C ASP A 59 2.90 10.12 -14.10
N LEU A 60 2.51 9.21 -13.22
CA LEU A 60 2.71 7.77 -13.38
C LEU A 60 1.39 7.04 -13.24
N ALA A 61 1.17 6.10 -14.14
CA ALA A 61 0.11 5.12 -14.01
C ALA A 61 0.65 3.72 -14.34
N GLY A 62 -0.10 2.69 -13.99
CA GLY A 62 0.31 1.34 -14.30
C GLY A 62 -0.86 0.36 -14.28
N PHE A 63 -0.73 -0.67 -15.10
CA PHE A 63 -1.70 -1.76 -15.20
C PHE A 63 -0.99 -3.08 -14.91
N CYS A 64 -1.42 -3.75 -13.85
CA CYS A 64 -0.96 -5.10 -13.53
C CYS A 64 -2.03 -6.10 -13.92
N VAL A 65 -1.66 -7.10 -14.69
CA VAL A 65 -2.54 -8.21 -15.07
C VAL A 65 -2.07 -9.46 -14.35
N GLY A 66 -3.00 -10.13 -13.71
CA GLY A 66 -2.76 -11.40 -13.02
C GLY A 66 -3.84 -12.41 -13.35
N VAL A 67 -3.60 -13.66 -12.99
CA VAL A 67 -4.52 -14.78 -13.21
C VAL A 67 -4.73 -15.56 -11.92
N VAL A 68 -5.96 -16.04 -11.74
CA VAL A 68 -6.33 -16.93 -10.64
C VAL A 68 -7.41 -17.90 -11.13
N ASP A 69 -7.33 -19.15 -10.70
CA ASP A 69 -8.42 -20.08 -10.91
C ASP A 69 -9.69 -19.59 -10.20
N ARG A 70 -10.83 -19.64 -10.88
CA ARG A 70 -12.11 -19.21 -10.32
C ARG A 70 -12.43 -19.88 -8.98
N SER A 71 -12.05 -21.14 -8.83
CA SER A 71 -12.24 -21.91 -7.60
C SER A 71 -11.33 -21.49 -6.43
N LYS A 72 -10.24 -20.74 -6.74
CA LYS A 72 -9.26 -20.26 -5.75
C LYS A 72 -9.38 -18.77 -5.48
N LEU A 73 -10.37 -18.11 -6.09
CA LEU A 73 -10.56 -16.67 -5.92
C LEU A 73 -10.93 -16.34 -4.47
N ILE A 74 -10.14 -15.46 -3.85
CA ILE A 74 -10.40 -14.99 -2.49
C ILE A 74 -11.36 -13.80 -2.55
N THR A 75 -12.61 -14.03 -2.13
CA THR A 75 -13.68 -13.02 -2.17
C THR A 75 -14.09 -12.50 -0.81
N GLY A 76 -13.68 -13.19 0.27
CA GLY A 76 -14.18 -12.94 1.63
C GLY A 76 -15.44 -13.76 1.99
N GLU A 77 -16.06 -14.47 1.04
CA GLU A 77 -17.26 -15.30 1.30
C GLU A 77 -17.01 -16.45 2.29
N GLN A 78 -15.73 -16.88 2.39
CA GLN A 78 -15.32 -17.94 3.31
C GLN A 78 -15.08 -17.44 4.75
N ILE A 79 -15.17 -16.12 5.01
CA ILE A 79 -14.95 -15.56 6.34
C ILE A 79 -16.09 -15.98 7.27
N GLN A 80 -15.70 -16.58 8.39
CA GLN A 80 -16.62 -17.08 9.42
C GLN A 80 -16.39 -16.36 10.77
N PRO A 81 -17.38 -16.39 11.68
CA PRO A 81 -17.14 -16.00 13.08
C PRO A 81 -15.96 -16.76 13.66
N ASN A 82 -15.16 -16.07 14.50
CA ASN A 82 -13.94 -16.58 15.14
C ASN A 82 -12.74 -16.80 14.22
N ASN A 83 -12.82 -16.42 12.95
CA ASN A 83 -11.60 -16.31 12.16
C ASN A 83 -10.64 -15.27 12.77
N THR A 84 -9.34 -15.52 12.64
CA THR A 84 -8.30 -14.65 13.17
C THR A 84 -7.90 -13.61 12.14
N ILE A 85 -7.77 -12.37 12.58
CA ILE A 85 -7.31 -11.24 11.77
C ILE A 85 -5.82 -11.03 12.03
N ILE A 86 -5.00 -11.17 11.00
CA ILE A 86 -3.55 -10.99 11.04
C ILE A 86 -3.19 -9.73 10.26
N GLY A 87 -2.51 -8.79 10.92
CA GLY A 87 -1.95 -7.60 10.26
C GLY A 87 -0.50 -7.82 9.86
N ILE A 88 -0.16 -7.49 8.63
CA ILE A 88 1.22 -7.47 8.15
C ILE A 88 1.71 -6.02 8.07
N ALA A 89 2.86 -5.76 8.70
CA ALA A 89 3.42 -4.42 8.84
C ALA A 89 3.64 -3.73 7.48
N SER A 90 3.32 -2.43 7.44
CA SER A 90 3.71 -1.53 6.35
C SER A 90 5.17 -1.08 6.48
N SER A 91 5.69 -0.43 5.45
CA SER A 91 7.01 0.23 5.45
C SER A 91 6.93 1.73 5.79
N GLY A 92 5.76 2.21 6.16
CA GLY A 92 5.45 3.61 6.40
C GLY A 92 4.04 3.94 5.89
N PRO A 93 3.75 5.20 5.54
CA PRO A 93 2.44 5.60 5.02
C PRO A 93 2.06 4.95 3.69
N HIS A 94 3.00 4.29 3.02
CA HIS A 94 2.86 3.82 1.65
C HIS A 94 2.56 4.98 0.70
N SER A 95 1.61 4.85 -0.20
CA SER A 95 1.28 5.91 -1.18
C SER A 95 0.00 6.69 -0.83
N ASN A 96 -0.39 6.73 0.46
CA ASN A 96 -1.64 7.35 0.90
C ASN A 96 -1.41 8.50 1.87
N GLY A 97 -2.31 9.49 1.82
CA GLY A 97 -2.32 10.61 2.77
C GLY A 97 -1.30 11.71 2.49
N TYR A 98 -0.62 11.71 1.34
CA TYR A 98 0.48 12.65 1.05
C TYR A 98 0.03 14.10 0.92
N SER A 99 -1.22 14.38 0.56
CA SER A 99 -1.74 15.75 0.60
C SER A 99 -1.75 16.31 2.02
N LEU A 100 -2.15 15.49 2.99
CA LEU A 100 -2.11 15.86 4.41
C LEU A 100 -0.67 15.93 4.94
N ILE A 101 0.19 14.95 4.58
CA ILE A 101 1.61 14.96 4.95
C ILE A 101 2.29 16.24 4.48
N ARG A 102 2.10 16.64 3.20
CA ARG A 102 2.67 17.89 2.67
C ARG A 102 2.21 19.11 3.46
N LYS A 103 0.91 19.18 3.77
CA LYS A 103 0.36 20.27 4.58
C LYS A 103 0.96 20.34 5.99
N VAL A 104 1.22 19.20 6.61
CA VAL A 104 1.91 19.14 7.91
C VAL A 104 3.35 19.65 7.77
N LEU A 105 4.05 19.21 6.72
CA LEU A 105 5.44 19.62 6.46
C LEU A 105 5.57 21.12 6.14
N GLU A 106 4.61 21.74 5.44
CA GLU A 106 4.60 23.18 5.15
C GLU A 106 4.57 24.03 6.42
N ASN A 107 3.88 23.57 7.45
CA ASN A 107 3.74 24.28 8.72
C ASN A 107 4.83 23.91 9.76
N TYR A 108 5.73 22.99 9.42
CA TYR A 108 6.74 22.50 10.33
C TYR A 108 8.14 22.94 9.90
N GLN A 109 8.78 23.75 10.73
CA GLN A 109 10.22 24.04 10.56
C GLN A 109 11.00 22.80 10.99
N VAL A 110 11.45 22.04 10.01
CA VAL A 110 12.19 20.81 10.24
C VAL A 110 13.57 21.16 10.79
N GLU A 111 13.78 20.98 12.10
CA GLU A 111 15.11 21.02 12.69
C GLU A 111 16.00 19.93 12.06
N ASP A 112 17.30 20.22 11.87
CA ASP A 112 18.21 19.37 11.08
C ASP A 112 18.29 17.91 11.57
N ASN A 113 18.09 17.66 12.85
CA ASN A 113 18.14 16.30 13.43
C ASN A 113 16.90 15.42 13.10
N LEU A 114 15.77 16.02 12.75
CA LEU A 114 14.57 15.29 12.34
C LEU A 114 14.51 15.03 10.83
N LYS A 115 15.26 15.82 10.05
CA LYS A 115 15.30 15.73 8.57
C LYS A 115 15.73 14.36 8.07
N HIS A 116 16.62 13.66 8.77
CA HIS A 116 17.22 12.45 8.22
C HIS A 116 16.45 11.16 8.50
N THR A 117 15.82 11.00 9.65
CA THR A 117 15.20 9.72 10.03
C THR A 117 13.71 9.65 9.66
N LYS A 118 12.92 10.66 10.03
CA LYS A 118 11.47 10.63 9.82
C LYS A 118 11.04 10.95 8.39
N ILE A 119 11.70 11.91 7.74
CA ILE A 119 11.43 12.21 6.32
C ILE A 119 11.80 11.03 5.44
N ARG A 120 12.85 10.29 5.77
CA ARG A 120 13.24 9.09 5.01
C ARG A 120 12.14 8.03 5.03
N THR A 121 11.48 7.81 6.17
CA THR A 121 10.32 6.89 6.25
C THR A 121 9.18 7.33 5.34
N LEU A 122 8.98 8.64 5.15
CA LEU A 122 8.00 9.16 4.20
C LEU A 122 8.34 8.83 2.73
N LEU A 123 9.61 8.57 2.43
CA LEU A 123 10.07 8.21 1.08
C LEU A 123 10.22 6.69 0.87
N GLU A 124 9.96 5.89 1.91
CA GLU A 124 10.04 4.44 1.77
C GLU A 124 8.97 3.94 0.79
N PRO A 125 9.36 3.11 -0.20
CA PRO A 125 8.41 2.55 -1.15
C PRO A 125 7.33 1.72 -0.47
N THR A 126 6.15 1.67 -1.08
CA THR A 126 5.10 0.74 -0.68
C THR A 126 5.64 -0.69 -0.69
N LYS A 127 5.51 -1.38 0.43
CA LYS A 127 5.98 -2.76 0.58
C LYS A 127 5.25 -3.70 -0.37
N ILE A 128 6.00 -4.52 -1.09
CA ILE A 128 5.46 -5.53 -2.00
C ILE A 128 5.30 -6.85 -1.24
N TYR A 129 4.08 -7.33 -1.12
CA TYR A 129 3.72 -8.51 -0.32
C TYR A 129 3.55 -9.77 -1.15
N VAL A 130 3.58 -9.66 -2.49
CA VAL A 130 3.12 -10.69 -3.43
C VAL A 130 3.75 -12.06 -3.14
N ARG A 131 5.08 -12.17 -3.17
CA ARG A 131 5.76 -13.46 -2.98
C ARG A 131 5.51 -14.09 -1.62
N SER A 132 5.46 -13.27 -0.56
CA SER A 132 5.19 -13.75 0.80
C SER A 132 3.76 -14.28 0.91
N ILE A 133 2.80 -13.58 0.33
CA ILE A 133 1.40 -14.01 0.32
C ILE A 133 1.22 -15.27 -0.53
N GLN A 134 1.80 -15.32 -1.72
CA GLN A 134 1.73 -16.51 -2.58
C GLN A 134 2.29 -17.74 -1.88
N LYS A 135 3.46 -17.61 -1.23
CA LYS A 135 4.04 -18.72 -0.47
C LYS A 135 3.15 -19.13 0.71
N LEU A 136 2.55 -18.18 1.42
CA LEU A 136 1.64 -18.48 2.51
C LEU A 136 0.39 -19.23 2.04
N MET A 137 -0.15 -18.87 0.86
CA MET A 137 -1.31 -19.54 0.25
C MET A 137 -1.03 -20.99 -0.17
N GLU A 138 0.24 -21.40 -0.30
CA GLU A 138 0.60 -22.81 -0.52
C GLU A 138 0.47 -23.65 0.76
N GLU A 139 0.56 -23.01 1.94
CA GLU A 139 0.61 -23.67 3.24
C GLU A 139 -0.71 -23.61 3.99
N ILE A 140 -1.45 -22.48 3.88
CA ILE A 140 -2.70 -22.25 4.60
C ILE A 140 -3.79 -21.67 3.69
N GLN A 141 -5.03 -21.84 4.12
CA GLN A 141 -6.16 -21.20 3.48
C GLN A 141 -6.35 -19.77 4.01
N ILE A 142 -6.38 -18.80 3.10
CA ILE A 142 -6.71 -17.41 3.41
C ILE A 142 -8.16 -17.16 3.02
N ASN A 143 -9.01 -16.84 4.01
CA ASN A 143 -10.44 -16.63 3.82
C ASN A 143 -10.78 -15.22 3.30
N GLY A 144 -9.89 -14.26 3.54
CA GLY A 144 -10.03 -12.89 3.05
C GLY A 144 -8.72 -12.10 3.15
N MET A 145 -8.53 -11.15 2.25
CA MET A 145 -7.40 -10.22 2.27
C MET A 145 -7.84 -8.79 2.01
N ALA A 146 -7.29 -7.83 2.76
CA ALA A 146 -7.49 -6.41 2.52
C ALA A 146 -6.14 -5.69 2.44
N HIS A 147 -5.88 -5.01 1.34
CA HIS A 147 -4.77 -4.05 1.24
C HIS A 147 -5.20 -2.73 1.86
N ILE A 148 -4.46 -2.27 2.85
CA ILE A 148 -4.80 -1.08 3.61
C ILE A 148 -4.24 0.15 2.91
N THR A 149 -5.11 0.87 2.23
CA THR A 149 -4.85 2.08 1.46
C THR A 149 -5.59 3.28 2.06
N GLY A 150 -5.91 4.29 1.27
CA GLY A 150 -6.80 5.40 1.69
C GLY A 150 -8.12 4.84 2.23
N GLY A 151 -8.59 5.39 3.32
CA GLY A 151 -9.68 4.83 4.12
C GLY A 151 -9.20 4.03 5.34
N GLY A 152 -7.90 3.70 5.41
CA GLY A 152 -7.30 2.96 6.52
C GLY A 152 -7.94 1.59 6.75
N ILE A 153 -7.70 1.00 7.91
CA ILE A 153 -8.33 -0.27 8.30
C ILE A 153 -9.85 -0.11 8.35
N THR A 154 -10.31 1.05 8.79
CA THR A 154 -11.74 1.35 9.03
C THR A 154 -12.61 1.19 7.79
N GLU A 155 -12.10 1.57 6.61
CA GLU A 155 -12.88 1.49 5.37
C GLU A 155 -12.49 0.30 4.48
N ASN A 156 -11.24 -0.18 4.55
CA ASN A 156 -10.79 -1.27 3.68
C ASN A 156 -11.20 -2.65 4.19
N LEU A 157 -11.09 -2.90 5.48
CA LEU A 157 -11.45 -4.20 6.06
C LEU A 157 -12.95 -4.55 5.90
N PRO A 158 -13.91 -3.62 6.11
CA PRO A 158 -15.33 -3.93 5.94
C PRO A 158 -15.72 -4.36 4.52
N ARG A 159 -14.95 -3.98 3.49
CA ARG A 159 -15.27 -4.34 2.09
C ARG A 159 -15.23 -5.85 1.81
N ILE A 160 -14.50 -6.59 2.64
CA ILE A 160 -14.36 -8.04 2.48
C ILE A 160 -15.19 -8.84 3.50
N LEU A 161 -15.85 -8.14 4.44
CA LEU A 161 -16.69 -8.78 5.45
C LEU A 161 -18.13 -8.92 4.98
N ASN A 162 -18.73 -10.06 5.28
CA ASN A 162 -20.16 -10.22 5.12
C ASN A 162 -20.93 -9.28 6.08
N SER A 163 -22.10 -8.82 5.70
CA SER A 163 -22.89 -7.80 6.41
C SER A 163 -23.27 -8.15 7.85
N ASN A 164 -23.24 -9.45 8.20
CA ASN A 164 -23.54 -9.96 9.54
C ASN A 164 -22.28 -10.16 10.42
N LEU A 165 -21.08 -9.84 9.88
CA LEU A 165 -19.82 -9.98 10.60
C LEU A 165 -19.30 -8.61 11.04
N LYS A 166 -18.55 -8.62 12.15
CA LYS A 166 -17.82 -7.47 12.66
C LYS A 166 -16.38 -7.86 12.96
N ALA A 167 -15.44 -7.02 12.54
CA ALA A 167 -14.05 -7.16 12.94
C ALA A 167 -13.81 -6.50 14.30
N GLN A 168 -13.11 -7.19 15.19
CA GLN A 168 -12.63 -6.64 16.45
C GLN A 168 -11.11 -6.50 16.40
N ILE A 169 -10.62 -5.27 16.36
CA ILE A 169 -9.21 -4.95 16.26
C ILE A 169 -8.70 -4.45 17.63
N LYS A 170 -7.64 -5.08 18.14
CA LYS A 170 -6.91 -4.60 19.31
C LYS A 170 -5.86 -3.59 18.87
N ILE A 171 -6.14 -2.30 19.03
CA ILE A 171 -5.30 -1.19 18.50
C ILE A 171 -3.85 -1.26 18.99
N ASN A 172 -3.61 -1.75 20.20
CA ASN A 172 -2.28 -1.84 20.81
C ASN A 172 -1.60 -3.20 20.59
N SER A 173 -2.07 -4.02 19.64
CA SER A 173 -1.48 -5.33 19.36
C SER A 173 -0.28 -5.29 18.41
N TRP A 174 0.07 -4.12 17.87
CA TRP A 174 1.26 -3.92 17.05
C TRP A 174 1.94 -2.60 17.40
N GLU A 175 3.23 -2.54 17.14
CA GLU A 175 4.01 -1.31 17.23
C GLU A 175 3.85 -0.51 15.93
N GLN A 176 3.49 0.75 16.06
CA GLN A 176 3.38 1.66 14.91
C GLN A 176 4.73 2.34 14.65
N ASP A 177 5.05 2.59 13.37
CA ASP A 177 6.18 3.44 13.05
C ASP A 177 6.00 4.83 13.67
N PRO A 178 7.04 5.37 14.33
CA PRO A 178 7.01 6.69 14.98
C PRO A 178 6.56 7.83 14.07
N ILE A 179 6.58 7.65 12.76
CA ILE A 179 6.11 8.66 11.81
C ILE A 179 4.62 8.97 11.98
N PHE A 180 3.81 7.97 12.35
CA PHE A 180 2.36 8.19 12.52
C PHE A 180 2.07 9.05 13.75
N GLU A 181 2.76 8.82 14.86
CA GLU A 181 2.66 9.66 16.06
C GLU A 181 3.15 11.08 15.78
N TRP A 182 4.26 11.19 15.04
CA TRP A 182 4.80 12.48 14.62
C TRP A 182 3.80 13.27 13.76
N LEU A 183 3.17 12.63 12.77
CA LEU A 183 2.14 13.25 11.92
C LEU A 183 0.93 13.68 12.72
N ALA A 184 0.43 12.83 13.63
CA ALA A 184 -0.71 13.13 14.48
C ALA A 184 -0.45 14.38 15.35
N THR A 185 0.72 14.43 16.00
CA THR A 185 1.11 15.50 16.90
C THR A 185 1.35 16.81 16.18
N ASN A 186 2.19 16.81 15.13
CA ASN A 186 2.57 18.04 14.43
C ASN A 186 1.48 18.57 13.49
N GLY A 187 0.62 17.67 12.99
CA GLY A 187 -0.53 18.04 12.19
C GLY A 187 -1.79 18.34 13.01
N ASN A 188 -1.74 18.16 14.34
CA ASN A 188 -2.93 18.20 15.20
C ASN A 188 -4.09 17.38 14.61
N ILE A 189 -3.77 16.15 14.14
CA ILE A 189 -4.71 15.28 13.43
C ILE A 189 -5.43 14.40 14.46
N ALA A 190 -6.74 14.43 14.46
CA ALA A 190 -7.55 13.59 15.34
C ALA A 190 -7.30 12.09 15.06
N ASP A 191 -7.34 11.25 16.09
CA ASP A 191 -7.13 9.80 16.00
C ASP A 191 -8.07 9.12 14.98
N SER A 192 -9.32 9.57 14.90
CA SER A 192 -10.27 9.10 13.89
C SER A 192 -9.85 9.41 12.46
N GLU A 193 -9.25 10.58 12.22
CA GLU A 193 -8.76 10.98 10.91
C GLU A 193 -7.45 10.25 10.57
N MET A 194 -6.57 10.04 11.54
CA MET A 194 -5.37 9.21 11.37
C MET A 194 -5.74 7.81 10.88
N LYS A 195 -6.71 7.17 11.53
CA LYS A 195 -7.18 5.80 11.20
C LYS A 195 -7.94 5.72 9.87
N LYS A 196 -8.43 6.84 9.36
CA LYS A 196 -9.10 6.93 8.07
C LYS A 196 -8.14 7.27 6.93
N THR A 197 -7.17 8.13 7.18
CA THR A 197 -6.24 8.61 6.15
C THR A 197 -5.07 7.65 5.95
N PHE A 198 -4.56 7.05 7.03
CA PHE A 198 -3.34 6.27 7.04
C PHE A 198 -3.58 4.78 7.36
N ASN A 199 -2.62 3.97 6.97
CA ASN A 199 -2.58 2.54 7.29
C ASN A 199 -2.19 2.28 8.76
N CYS A 200 -1.67 3.27 9.47
CA CYS A 200 -1.23 3.21 10.87
C CYS A 200 -0.32 2.01 11.18
N GLY A 201 0.56 1.65 10.25
CA GLY A 201 1.54 0.58 10.43
C GLY A 201 1.13 -0.79 9.88
N ILE A 202 -0.10 -0.95 9.40
CA ILE A 202 -0.59 -2.20 8.81
C ILE A 202 -0.85 -2.01 7.32
N GLY A 203 -0.09 -2.70 6.47
CA GLY A 203 -0.23 -2.58 5.02
C GLY A 203 -1.17 -3.61 4.40
N ILE A 204 -1.22 -4.83 4.95
CA ILE A 204 -2.16 -5.88 4.54
C ILE A 204 -2.78 -6.53 5.77
N ILE A 205 -4.04 -6.89 5.64
CA ILE A 205 -4.76 -7.74 6.60
C ILE A 205 -5.09 -9.06 5.90
N LEU A 206 -4.83 -10.17 6.61
CA LEU A 206 -5.25 -11.51 6.24
C LEU A 206 -6.30 -11.97 7.25
N ILE A 207 -7.29 -12.73 6.77
CA ILE A 207 -8.26 -13.40 7.62
C ILE A 207 -8.13 -14.91 7.38
N VAL A 208 -7.82 -15.64 8.43
CA VAL A 208 -7.52 -17.08 8.41
C VAL A 208 -8.30 -17.82 9.49
N ASP A 209 -8.35 -19.13 9.43
CA ASP A 209 -8.88 -19.94 10.52
C ASP A 209 -7.96 -19.85 11.75
N GLU A 210 -8.51 -19.97 12.94
CA GLU A 210 -7.75 -19.87 14.20
C GLU A 210 -6.57 -20.86 14.26
N LYS A 211 -6.73 -22.08 13.73
CA LYS A 211 -5.68 -23.11 13.68
C LYS A 211 -4.47 -22.72 12.84
N ASP A 212 -4.66 -21.84 11.86
CA ASP A 212 -3.63 -21.39 10.90
C ASP A 212 -3.00 -20.05 11.31
N ALA A 213 -3.36 -19.53 12.48
CA ALA A 213 -2.89 -18.23 12.98
C ALA A 213 -1.61 -18.30 13.85
N ASN A 214 -1.05 -19.50 14.10
CA ASN A 214 0.10 -19.73 14.98
C ASN A 214 1.37 -20.06 14.18
#